data_30e1001f34fe6484571880c6394d93ad
#
_entry.id   30e1001f34fe6484571880c6394d93ad
#
_cell.length_a   1.000
_cell.length_b   1.000
_cell.length_c   1.000
_cell.angle_alpha   90.00
_cell.angle_beta   90.00
_cell.angle_gamma   90.00
#
_symmetry.space_group_name_H-M   'P 1'
#
loop_
_entity.id
_entity.type
_entity.pdbx_description
1 polymer ?
#
loop_
_entity_poly.entity_id
_entity_poly.type
_entity_poly.pdbx_seq_one_letter_code
_entity_poly.pdbx_strand_id
1 'polypeptide(L)'
;FGGLQGGIISPLLANIALHGMESHLGIIYKAVQRKDKRTTYECKSSVMAVRYADDFVIFCENETQAKGLYHTLSPYLSKRGLELAEDKTKVTHINEGFAFLGFDTRRYNTQQKTKILIKPSVSSIKTVKRKVKVEAKSLNGQNIGAFIARVNPIVIGTANYWKSSVAKEIFQHVDYYVWKTTYRFLRRLHPKKSWKWITNRYFKPDKTGQSKSKWILTDPISGSQLKKMAWTPIERHVPIIYNYSPFNKELIGYFEKRDIKEFNRNNVAYRQKLAKKQKHKCPLCTHSIVDFSEELETHHKIPKIKGGSNEYRNLQLVHNSCHILYHRLFPAKGPIPTDKQLLAARKYLYKSQIGRHHITKTLG
;
A
#
# COMPACT_ATOMS: atom_id res chain seq x y z
N PHE A 1 18.89 -17.03 -22.32
CA PHE A 1 18.70 -15.61 -22.65
C PHE A 1 18.39 -14.89 -21.35
N GLY A 2 19.42 -14.30 -20.69
CA GLY A 2 19.26 -13.47 -19.52
C GLY A 2 18.56 -12.18 -19.93
N GLY A 3 17.25 -12.10 -19.72
CA GLY A 3 16.51 -10.86 -19.83
C GLY A 3 17.11 -9.81 -18.91
N LEU A 4 17.21 -8.57 -19.38
CA LEU A 4 17.67 -7.42 -18.60
C LEU A 4 16.88 -7.33 -17.29
N GLN A 5 17.42 -7.93 -16.23
CA GLN A 5 16.82 -7.85 -14.90
C GLN A 5 16.76 -6.37 -14.47
N GLY A 6 15.55 -5.88 -14.20
CA GLY A 6 15.31 -4.50 -13.76
C GLY A 6 15.07 -3.48 -14.85
N GLY A 7 14.91 -3.89 -16.12
CA GLY A 7 14.52 -2.98 -17.20
C GLY A 7 13.07 -2.49 -17.03
N ILE A 8 12.82 -1.21 -17.28
CA ILE A 8 11.47 -0.59 -17.17
C ILE A 8 10.43 -1.29 -18.06
N ILE A 9 10.84 -1.85 -19.19
CA ILE A 9 9.96 -2.53 -20.16
C ILE A 9 9.72 -4.01 -19.85
N SER A 10 10.56 -4.64 -19.00
CA SER A 10 10.49 -6.08 -18.70
C SER A 10 9.11 -6.56 -18.23
N PRO A 11 8.39 -5.85 -17.33
CA PRO A 11 7.05 -6.27 -16.92
C PRO A 11 6.04 -6.23 -18.06
N LEU A 12 6.17 -5.28 -18.99
CA LEU A 12 5.31 -5.20 -20.17
C LEU A 12 5.55 -6.39 -21.09
N LEU A 13 6.82 -6.70 -21.39
CA LEU A 13 7.19 -7.83 -22.24
C LEU A 13 6.73 -9.17 -21.64
N ALA A 14 6.88 -9.36 -20.33
CA ALA A 14 6.37 -10.55 -19.64
C ALA A 14 4.84 -10.68 -19.76
N ASN A 15 4.12 -9.56 -19.65
CA ASN A 15 2.66 -9.56 -19.83
C ASN A 15 2.24 -9.87 -21.26
N ILE A 16 2.96 -9.36 -22.26
CA ILE A 16 2.73 -9.66 -23.70
C ILE A 16 3.00 -11.13 -23.98
N ALA A 17 4.13 -11.67 -23.49
CA ALA A 17 4.54 -13.05 -23.72
C ALA A 17 3.53 -14.05 -23.12
N LEU A 18 2.97 -13.74 -21.96
CA LEU A 18 1.99 -14.61 -21.28
C LEU A 18 0.53 -14.26 -21.58
N HIS A 19 0.29 -13.28 -22.50
CA HIS A 19 -1.08 -12.93 -22.88
C HIS A 19 -1.79 -14.10 -23.57
N GLY A 20 -3.04 -14.37 -23.17
CA GLY A 20 -3.86 -15.46 -23.72
C GLY A 20 -3.65 -16.80 -22.99
N MET A 21 -2.82 -16.88 -21.95
CA MET A 21 -2.65 -18.09 -21.15
C MET A 21 -3.97 -18.57 -20.55
N GLU A 22 -4.77 -17.66 -20.02
CA GLU A 22 -6.08 -17.97 -19.44
C GLU A 22 -7.03 -18.55 -20.49
N SER A 23 -7.06 -17.98 -21.70
CA SER A 23 -7.88 -18.49 -22.80
C SER A 23 -7.38 -19.86 -23.30
N HIS A 24 -6.06 -20.08 -23.32
CA HIS A 24 -5.46 -21.37 -23.65
C HIS A 24 -5.82 -22.46 -22.65
N LEU A 25 -5.96 -22.10 -21.38
CA LEU A 25 -6.43 -22.99 -20.30
C LEU A 25 -7.96 -23.18 -20.30
N GLY A 26 -8.68 -22.60 -21.23
CA GLY A 26 -10.14 -22.67 -21.30
C GLY A 26 -10.85 -21.94 -20.16
N ILE A 27 -10.20 -20.94 -19.56
CA ILE A 27 -10.78 -20.19 -18.43
C ILE A 27 -11.80 -19.19 -18.96
N ILE A 28 -13.06 -19.38 -18.54
CA ILE A 28 -14.19 -18.56 -18.97
C ILE A 28 -14.82 -17.88 -17.76
N TYR A 29 -14.97 -16.57 -17.83
CA TYR A 29 -15.71 -15.78 -16.85
C TYR A 29 -17.04 -15.34 -17.46
N LYS A 30 -18.15 -15.59 -16.76
CA LYS A 30 -19.49 -15.15 -17.16
C LYS A 30 -20.02 -14.08 -16.20
N ALA A 31 -20.68 -13.07 -16.76
CA ALA A 31 -21.42 -12.10 -15.98
C ALA A 31 -22.63 -12.76 -15.31
N VAL A 32 -22.75 -12.58 -14.00
CA VAL A 32 -23.90 -13.09 -13.21
C VAL A 32 -24.55 -11.92 -12.50
N GLN A 33 -25.83 -11.73 -12.72
CA GLN A 33 -26.60 -10.70 -12.01
C GLN A 33 -27.09 -11.25 -10.66
N ARG A 34 -26.66 -10.60 -9.58
CA ARG A 34 -27.07 -10.98 -8.22
C ARG A 34 -28.45 -10.40 -7.89
N LYS A 35 -29.11 -10.94 -6.86
CA LYS A 35 -30.42 -10.48 -6.37
C LYS A 35 -30.48 -8.98 -6.06
N ASP A 36 -29.37 -8.37 -5.67
CA ASP A 36 -29.20 -6.94 -5.40
C ASP A 36 -28.90 -6.10 -6.66
N LYS A 37 -29.16 -6.64 -7.85
CA LYS A 37 -28.93 -6.02 -9.17
C LYS A 37 -27.45 -5.72 -9.49
N ARG A 38 -26.49 -6.19 -8.66
CA ARG A 38 -25.07 -6.07 -8.96
C ARG A 38 -24.64 -7.14 -9.94
N THR A 39 -23.92 -6.73 -10.99
CA THR A 39 -23.27 -7.68 -11.89
C THR A 39 -21.94 -8.13 -11.28
N THR A 40 -21.73 -9.42 -11.16
CA THR A 40 -20.47 -10.06 -10.76
C THR A 40 -20.02 -10.97 -11.87
N TYR A 41 -18.71 -11.23 -11.95
CA TYR A 41 -18.18 -12.23 -12.89
C TYR A 41 -17.78 -13.47 -12.10
N GLU A 42 -18.23 -14.62 -12.55
CA GLU A 42 -17.91 -15.91 -11.95
C GLU A 42 -17.12 -16.74 -12.96
N CYS A 43 -16.07 -17.39 -12.50
CA CYS A 43 -15.38 -18.40 -13.27
C CYS A 43 -16.31 -19.62 -13.46
N LYS A 44 -16.53 -20.03 -14.69
CA LYS A 44 -17.36 -21.18 -15.04
C LYS A 44 -16.53 -22.39 -15.49
N SER A 45 -15.22 -22.26 -15.45
CA SER A 45 -14.29 -23.33 -15.79
C SER A 45 -13.90 -24.10 -14.53
N SER A 46 -13.49 -25.36 -14.69
CA SER A 46 -12.95 -26.21 -13.61
C SER A 46 -11.58 -25.76 -13.11
N VAL A 47 -10.92 -24.86 -13.85
CA VAL A 47 -9.65 -24.22 -13.46
C VAL A 47 -9.80 -22.71 -13.37
N MET A 48 -9.03 -22.08 -12.48
CA MET A 48 -8.95 -20.64 -12.34
C MET A 48 -7.48 -20.22 -12.16
N ALA A 49 -7.01 -19.21 -12.89
CA ALA A 49 -5.66 -18.70 -12.78
C ALA A 49 -5.63 -17.32 -12.14
N VAL A 50 -4.59 -17.08 -11.35
CA VAL A 50 -4.20 -15.77 -10.84
C VAL A 50 -2.74 -15.54 -11.22
N ARG A 51 -2.48 -14.50 -11.97
CA ARG A 51 -1.14 -14.18 -12.49
C ARG A 51 -0.70 -12.79 -12.06
N TYR A 52 0.57 -12.68 -11.76
CA TYR A 52 1.25 -11.44 -11.49
C TYR A 52 2.63 -11.46 -12.18
N ALA A 53 2.76 -10.75 -13.28
CA ALA A 53 3.92 -10.80 -14.18
C ALA A 53 4.19 -12.25 -14.65
N ASP A 54 5.35 -12.79 -14.30
CA ASP A 54 5.81 -14.17 -14.57
C ASP A 54 5.37 -15.18 -13.51
N ASP A 55 4.99 -14.74 -12.31
CA ASP A 55 4.45 -15.59 -11.26
C ASP A 55 2.95 -15.87 -11.47
N PHE A 56 2.53 -17.13 -11.37
CA PHE A 56 1.11 -17.49 -11.45
C PHE A 56 0.75 -18.68 -10.56
N VAL A 57 -0.51 -18.75 -10.19
CA VAL A 57 -1.12 -19.86 -9.47
C VAL A 57 -2.37 -20.31 -10.22
N ILE A 58 -2.52 -21.60 -10.44
CA ILE A 58 -3.70 -22.20 -11.06
C ILE A 58 -4.39 -23.06 -10.01
N PHE A 59 -5.66 -22.77 -9.78
CA PHE A 59 -6.52 -23.55 -8.89
C PHE A 59 -7.23 -24.62 -9.70
N CYS A 60 -7.17 -25.86 -9.21
CA CYS A 60 -7.74 -27.05 -9.82
C CYS A 60 -8.63 -27.79 -8.82
N GLU A 61 -9.52 -28.62 -9.30
CA GLU A 61 -10.41 -29.42 -8.46
C GLU A 61 -9.70 -30.60 -7.80
N ASN A 62 -8.73 -31.19 -8.52
CA ASN A 62 -7.99 -32.38 -8.07
C ASN A 62 -6.54 -32.38 -8.58
N GLU A 63 -5.75 -33.30 -8.02
CA GLU A 63 -4.33 -33.45 -8.33
C GLU A 63 -4.07 -33.92 -9.77
N THR A 64 -4.90 -34.82 -10.29
CA THR A 64 -4.77 -35.33 -11.66
C THR A 64 -4.90 -34.19 -12.68
N GLN A 65 -5.90 -33.33 -12.48
CA GLN A 65 -6.08 -32.14 -13.31
C GLN A 65 -4.87 -31.20 -13.20
N ALA A 66 -4.36 -30.97 -11.97
CA ALA A 66 -3.20 -30.11 -11.76
C ALA A 66 -1.94 -30.66 -12.46
N LYS A 67 -1.70 -31.95 -12.40
CA LYS A 67 -0.60 -32.61 -13.14
C LYS A 67 -0.80 -32.55 -14.66
N GLY A 68 -2.02 -32.69 -15.14
CA GLY A 68 -2.35 -32.56 -16.58
C GLY A 68 -2.05 -31.17 -17.16
N LEU A 69 -2.06 -30.14 -16.34
CA LEU A 69 -1.75 -28.76 -16.79
C LEU A 69 -0.31 -28.60 -17.27
N TYR A 70 0.65 -29.40 -16.81
CA TYR A 70 2.02 -29.39 -17.34
C TYR A 70 2.03 -29.67 -18.84
N HIS A 71 1.26 -30.66 -19.28
CA HIS A 71 1.15 -31.03 -20.69
C HIS A 71 0.43 -29.96 -21.53
N THR A 72 -0.46 -29.18 -20.93
CA THR A 72 -1.16 -28.09 -21.61
C THR A 72 -0.31 -26.82 -21.68
N LEU A 73 0.40 -26.48 -20.59
CA LEU A 73 1.16 -25.25 -20.51
C LEU A 73 2.52 -25.32 -21.20
N SER A 74 3.22 -26.46 -21.14
CA SER A 74 4.57 -26.58 -21.72
C SER A 74 4.60 -26.24 -23.22
N PRO A 75 3.72 -26.75 -24.09
CA PRO A 75 3.69 -26.36 -25.50
C PRO A 75 3.32 -24.90 -25.72
N TYR A 76 2.45 -24.34 -24.88
CA TYR A 76 2.06 -22.94 -24.94
C TYR A 76 3.24 -22.01 -24.63
N LEU A 77 4.02 -22.33 -23.62
CA LEU A 77 5.19 -21.56 -23.18
C LEU A 77 6.36 -21.73 -24.16
N SER A 78 6.64 -22.95 -24.63
CA SER A 78 7.73 -23.25 -25.56
C SER A 78 7.59 -22.50 -26.88
N LYS A 79 6.39 -22.30 -27.41
CA LYS A 79 6.12 -21.47 -28.59
C LYS A 79 6.54 -20.01 -28.40
N ARG A 80 6.76 -19.58 -27.16
CA ARG A 80 7.17 -18.20 -26.78
C ARG A 80 8.60 -18.15 -26.24
N GLY A 81 9.35 -19.24 -26.34
CA GLY A 81 10.70 -19.38 -25.80
C GLY A 81 10.74 -19.35 -24.27
N LEU A 82 9.66 -19.74 -23.60
CA LEU A 82 9.53 -19.81 -22.15
C LEU A 82 9.38 -21.26 -21.71
N GLU A 83 9.84 -21.54 -20.48
CA GLU A 83 9.77 -22.85 -19.85
C GLU A 83 9.27 -22.69 -18.40
N LEU A 84 8.63 -23.76 -17.88
CA LEU A 84 8.30 -23.85 -16.46
C LEU A 84 9.56 -24.14 -15.67
N ALA A 85 9.83 -23.34 -14.64
CA ALA A 85 10.94 -23.60 -13.72
C ALA A 85 10.57 -24.79 -12.82
N GLU A 86 11.19 -25.94 -13.03
CA GLU A 86 10.87 -27.20 -12.32
C GLU A 86 11.08 -27.07 -10.81
N ASP A 87 12.12 -26.36 -10.38
CA ASP A 87 12.43 -26.12 -8.97
C ASP A 87 11.40 -25.24 -8.24
N LYS A 88 10.64 -24.43 -9.00
CA LYS A 88 9.64 -23.48 -8.46
C LYS A 88 8.21 -23.92 -8.69
N THR A 89 7.96 -24.76 -9.72
CA THR A 89 6.60 -25.19 -10.06
C THR A 89 6.22 -26.42 -9.22
N LYS A 90 5.15 -26.29 -8.44
CA LYS A 90 4.72 -27.34 -7.50
C LYS A 90 3.23 -27.50 -7.52
N VAL A 91 2.78 -28.76 -7.51
CA VAL A 91 1.39 -29.13 -7.19
C VAL A 91 1.29 -29.26 -5.68
N THR A 92 0.38 -28.51 -5.07
CA THR A 92 0.24 -28.46 -3.61
C THR A 92 -1.23 -28.46 -3.23
N HIS A 93 -1.61 -29.27 -2.23
CA HIS A 93 -2.97 -29.26 -1.71
C HIS A 93 -3.23 -28.03 -0.84
N ILE A 94 -4.40 -27.41 -0.96
CA ILE A 94 -4.75 -26.16 -0.26
C ILE A 94 -4.69 -26.27 1.29
N ASN A 95 -4.81 -27.49 1.84
CA ASN A 95 -4.66 -27.73 3.28
C ASN A 95 -3.19 -27.60 3.73
N GLU A 96 -2.23 -27.91 2.87
CA GLU A 96 -0.82 -27.71 3.13
C GLU A 96 -0.46 -26.23 2.98
N GLY A 97 -1.10 -25.58 2.01
CA GLY A 97 -0.89 -24.17 1.68
C GLY A 97 0.29 -23.95 0.75
N PHE A 98 0.35 -22.76 0.16
CA PHE A 98 1.41 -22.35 -0.74
C PHE A 98 1.78 -20.89 -0.51
N ALA A 99 3.01 -20.54 -0.85
CA ALA A 99 3.51 -19.18 -0.82
C ALA A 99 3.35 -18.52 -2.20
N PHE A 100 2.76 -17.33 -2.25
CA PHE A 100 2.62 -16.52 -3.45
C PHE A 100 2.78 -15.04 -3.13
N LEU A 101 3.62 -14.32 -3.86
CA LEU A 101 3.90 -12.89 -3.68
C LEU A 101 4.20 -12.50 -2.23
N GLY A 102 4.94 -13.33 -1.51
CA GLY A 102 5.30 -13.08 -0.11
C GLY A 102 4.19 -13.32 0.90
N PHE A 103 3.10 -13.96 0.50
CA PHE A 103 2.00 -14.39 1.37
C PHE A 103 1.87 -15.91 1.35
N ASP A 104 1.48 -16.48 2.49
CA ASP A 104 1.08 -17.87 2.62
C ASP A 104 -0.45 -17.95 2.54
N THR A 105 -0.95 -18.72 1.58
CA THR A 105 -2.38 -19.02 1.39
C THR A 105 -2.65 -20.44 1.82
N ARG A 106 -3.55 -20.63 2.79
CA ARG A 106 -3.85 -21.94 3.36
C ARG A 106 -5.29 -22.05 3.83
N ARG A 107 -5.85 -23.25 3.76
CA ARG A 107 -7.12 -23.60 4.37
C ARG A 107 -6.93 -23.92 5.84
N TYR A 108 -7.74 -23.31 6.67
CA TYR A 108 -7.80 -23.55 8.11
C TYR A 108 -9.18 -24.11 8.48
N ASN A 109 -9.20 -25.26 9.12
CA ASN A 109 -10.41 -25.85 9.67
C ASN A 109 -10.56 -25.36 11.12
N THR A 110 -11.64 -24.67 11.42
CA THR A 110 -12.05 -24.33 12.78
C THR A 110 -13.25 -25.21 13.15
N GLN A 111 -13.55 -25.35 14.44
CA GLN A 111 -14.67 -26.17 14.93
C GLN A 111 -16.01 -25.84 14.27
N GLN A 112 -16.19 -24.62 13.77
CA GLN A 112 -17.46 -24.18 13.18
C GLN A 112 -17.41 -23.93 11.66
N LYS A 113 -16.26 -23.61 11.08
CA LYS A 113 -16.16 -23.22 9.65
C LYS A 113 -14.76 -23.46 9.08
N THR A 114 -14.73 -23.87 7.84
CA THR A 114 -13.50 -23.87 7.03
C THR A 114 -13.28 -22.50 6.42
N LYS A 115 -12.06 -21.93 6.57
CA LYS A 115 -11.68 -20.62 6.02
C LYS A 115 -10.36 -20.71 5.29
N ILE A 116 -10.26 -20.05 4.15
CA ILE A 116 -8.99 -19.81 3.48
C ILE A 116 -8.46 -18.46 4.01
N LEU A 117 -7.25 -18.46 4.54
CA LEU A 117 -6.59 -17.26 5.03
C LEU A 117 -5.33 -16.99 4.23
N ILE A 118 -5.13 -15.71 3.92
CA ILE A 118 -3.92 -15.18 3.33
C ILE A 118 -3.17 -14.41 4.42
N LYS A 119 -1.95 -14.84 4.75
CA LYS A 119 -1.10 -14.24 5.78
C LYS A 119 0.27 -13.89 5.19
N PRO A 120 0.99 -12.89 5.71
CA PRO A 120 2.40 -12.70 5.36
C PRO A 120 3.22 -13.97 5.59
N SER A 121 4.03 -14.36 4.63
CA SER A 121 4.83 -15.59 4.71
C SER A 121 5.93 -15.49 5.77
N VAL A 122 6.34 -16.62 6.30
CA VAL A 122 7.44 -16.71 7.27
C VAL A 122 8.73 -16.12 6.70
N SER A 123 9.01 -16.34 5.42
CA SER A 123 10.17 -15.79 4.71
C SER A 123 10.12 -14.27 4.61
N SER A 124 8.94 -13.72 4.29
CA SER A 124 8.71 -12.26 4.26
C SER A 124 8.91 -11.63 5.63
N ILE A 125 8.38 -12.25 6.70
CA ILE A 125 8.58 -11.78 8.08
C ILE A 125 10.07 -11.79 8.46
N LYS A 126 10.80 -12.87 8.13
CA LYS A 126 12.25 -12.95 8.36
C LYS A 126 13.00 -11.85 7.62
N THR A 127 12.63 -11.58 6.36
CA THR A 127 13.24 -10.53 5.54
C THR A 127 13.04 -9.14 6.15
N VAL A 128 11.86 -8.80 6.61
CA VAL A 128 11.58 -7.51 7.28
C VAL A 128 12.40 -7.38 8.56
N LYS A 129 12.44 -8.41 9.40
CA LYS A 129 13.26 -8.41 10.62
C LYS A 129 14.75 -8.23 10.30
N ARG A 130 15.25 -8.87 9.21
CA ARG A 130 16.62 -8.70 8.74
C ARG A 130 16.89 -7.26 8.31
N LYS A 131 16.00 -6.65 7.52
CA LYS A 131 16.11 -5.24 7.08
C LYS A 131 16.23 -4.31 8.30
N VAL A 132 15.33 -4.42 9.27
CA VAL A 132 15.36 -3.61 10.51
C VAL A 132 16.68 -3.82 11.27
N LYS A 133 17.17 -5.07 11.38
CA LYS A 133 18.44 -5.39 12.05
C LYS A 133 19.65 -4.77 11.34
N VAL A 134 19.67 -4.82 10.00
CA VAL A 134 20.75 -4.26 9.18
C VAL A 134 20.81 -2.75 9.36
N GLU A 135 19.67 -2.05 9.23
CA GLU A 135 19.61 -0.60 9.44
C GLU A 135 20.04 -0.21 10.86
N ALA A 136 19.56 -0.91 11.89
CA ALA A 136 19.96 -0.64 13.27
C ALA A 136 21.46 -0.88 13.53
N LYS A 137 22.12 -1.78 12.79
CA LYS A 137 23.57 -2.01 12.89
C LYS A 137 24.37 -0.96 12.11
N SER A 138 23.92 -0.58 10.92
CA SER A 138 24.62 0.42 10.09
C SER A 138 24.67 1.81 10.75
N LEU A 139 23.77 2.07 11.70
CA LEU A 139 23.65 3.35 12.41
C LEU A 139 24.42 3.39 13.73
N ASN A 140 25.46 2.56 13.91
CA ASN A 140 26.30 2.62 15.11
C ASN A 140 26.93 4.02 15.24
N GLY A 141 26.78 4.63 16.43
CA GLY A 141 27.22 6.01 16.70
C GLY A 141 26.30 7.13 16.17
N GLN A 142 25.25 6.79 15.45
CA GLN A 142 24.27 7.75 14.96
C GLN A 142 23.19 8.07 16.04
N ASN A 143 22.50 9.19 15.86
CA ASN A 143 21.46 9.62 16.78
C ASN A 143 20.12 8.90 16.56
N ILE A 144 19.17 9.11 17.46
CA ILE A 144 17.83 8.51 17.42
C ILE A 144 17.02 8.98 16.20
N GLY A 145 17.20 10.23 15.77
CA GLY A 145 16.52 10.75 14.57
C GLY A 145 16.87 9.96 13.33
N ALA A 146 18.16 9.62 13.14
CA ALA A 146 18.61 8.78 12.04
C ALA A 146 18.01 7.36 12.11
N PHE A 147 17.94 6.76 13.31
CA PHE A 147 17.30 5.46 13.50
C PHE A 147 15.82 5.49 13.10
N ILE A 148 15.06 6.49 13.56
CA ILE A 148 13.63 6.64 13.23
C ILE A 148 13.45 6.86 11.73
N ALA A 149 14.28 7.69 11.10
CA ALA A 149 14.22 7.99 9.67
C ALA A 149 14.46 6.75 8.79
N ARG A 150 15.34 5.83 9.22
CA ARG A 150 15.66 4.61 8.47
C ARG A 150 14.66 3.47 8.73
N VAL A 151 14.13 3.35 9.95
CA VAL A 151 13.24 2.24 10.32
C VAL A 151 11.79 2.52 9.91
N ASN A 152 11.31 3.77 10.00
CA ASN A 152 9.94 4.12 9.66
C ASN A 152 9.52 3.73 8.21
N PRO A 153 10.32 3.96 7.16
CA PRO A 153 9.96 3.52 5.81
C PRO A 153 9.76 2.00 5.71
N ILE A 154 10.57 1.20 6.42
CA ILE A 154 10.43 -0.26 6.46
C ILE A 154 9.12 -0.65 7.13
N VAL A 155 8.82 -0.06 8.30
CA VAL A 155 7.61 -0.33 9.09
C VAL A 155 6.37 0.06 8.29
N ILE A 156 6.32 1.29 7.78
CA ILE A 156 5.15 1.83 7.05
C ILE A 156 4.96 1.10 5.73
N GLY A 157 6.00 0.96 4.92
CA GLY A 157 5.93 0.30 3.62
C GLY A 157 5.49 -1.17 3.73
N THR A 158 6.03 -1.89 4.73
CA THR A 158 5.63 -3.28 4.97
C THR A 158 4.19 -3.38 5.48
N ALA A 159 3.79 -2.52 6.41
CA ALA A 159 2.43 -2.51 6.94
C ALA A 159 1.41 -2.21 5.83
N ASN A 160 1.70 -1.27 4.95
CA ASN A 160 0.85 -0.95 3.80
C ASN A 160 0.74 -2.12 2.82
N TYR A 161 1.82 -2.85 2.58
CA TYR A 161 1.80 -4.04 1.72
C TYR A 161 0.99 -5.19 2.33
N TRP A 162 1.08 -5.39 3.64
CA TRP A 162 0.41 -6.50 4.32
C TRP A 162 -1.00 -6.19 4.82
N LYS A 163 -1.43 -4.95 4.82
CA LYS A 163 -2.74 -4.53 5.38
C LYS A 163 -3.95 -5.19 4.74
N SER A 164 -3.82 -5.69 3.49
CA SER A 164 -4.90 -6.40 2.79
C SER A 164 -5.08 -7.85 3.23
N SER A 165 -4.13 -8.38 4.01
CA SER A 165 -4.09 -9.78 4.48
C SER A 165 -4.46 -9.91 5.97
N VAL A 166 -4.49 -11.14 6.46
CA VAL A 166 -4.70 -11.44 7.90
C VAL A 166 -3.38 -11.23 8.63
N ALA A 167 -3.01 -9.96 8.89
CA ALA A 167 -1.68 -9.58 9.38
C ALA A 167 -1.65 -8.97 10.79
N LYS A 168 -2.78 -8.80 11.49
CA LYS A 168 -2.82 -8.03 12.76
C LYS A 168 -1.90 -8.58 13.85
N GLU A 169 -1.91 -9.88 14.05
CA GLU A 169 -1.01 -10.56 15.00
C GLU A 169 0.46 -10.46 14.57
N ILE A 170 0.69 -10.56 13.26
CA ILE A 170 2.03 -10.44 12.67
C ILE A 170 2.57 -9.02 12.85
N PHE A 171 1.72 -7.99 12.72
CA PHE A 171 2.10 -6.61 13.01
C PHE A 171 2.59 -6.45 14.44
N GLN A 172 1.85 -6.98 15.42
CA GLN A 172 2.27 -6.94 16.84
C GLN A 172 3.58 -7.68 17.06
N HIS A 173 3.76 -8.83 16.41
CA HIS A 173 4.98 -9.62 16.52
C HIS A 173 6.20 -8.89 15.90
N VAL A 174 6.04 -8.20 14.80
CA VAL A 174 7.11 -7.40 14.19
C VAL A 174 7.38 -6.13 15.01
N ASP A 175 6.35 -5.46 15.51
CA ASP A 175 6.50 -4.31 16.42
C ASP A 175 7.29 -4.66 17.68
N TYR A 176 7.05 -5.84 18.26
CA TYR A 176 7.84 -6.34 19.37
C TYR A 176 9.32 -6.57 19.00
N TYR A 177 9.57 -7.10 17.80
CA TYR A 177 10.95 -7.23 17.30
C TYR A 177 11.64 -5.88 17.07
N VAL A 178 10.92 -4.91 16.51
CA VAL A 178 11.40 -3.53 16.33
C VAL A 178 11.72 -2.92 17.69
N TRP A 179 10.84 -3.11 18.70
CA TRP A 179 11.09 -2.64 20.05
C TRP A 179 12.36 -3.27 20.67
N LYS A 180 12.54 -4.60 20.56
CA LYS A 180 13.77 -5.27 21.01
C LYS A 180 15.02 -4.71 20.34
N THR A 181 14.92 -4.43 19.04
CA THR A 181 16.04 -3.86 18.26
C THR A 181 16.32 -2.43 18.71
N THR A 182 15.31 -1.63 18.93
CA THR A 182 15.37 -0.27 19.49
C THR A 182 16.03 -0.28 20.89
N TYR A 183 15.60 -1.19 21.76
CA TYR A 183 16.19 -1.34 23.10
C TYR A 183 17.71 -1.59 23.01
N ARG A 184 18.13 -2.54 22.16
CA ARG A 184 19.56 -2.85 21.97
C ARG A 184 20.33 -1.68 21.39
N PHE A 185 19.71 -0.93 20.46
CA PHE A 185 20.32 0.27 19.89
C PHE A 185 20.54 1.34 20.95
N LEU A 186 19.53 1.64 21.78
CA LEU A 186 19.61 2.62 22.86
C LEU A 186 20.64 2.24 23.93
N ARG A 187 20.72 0.96 24.28
CA ARG A 187 21.74 0.46 25.25
C ARG A 187 23.15 0.61 24.73
N ARG A 188 23.37 0.45 23.42
CA ARG A 188 24.67 0.71 22.80
C ARG A 188 24.99 2.21 22.70
N LEU A 189 23.99 3.02 22.41
CA LEU A 189 24.15 4.48 22.35
C LEU A 189 24.47 5.09 23.73
N HIS A 190 23.93 4.48 24.79
CA HIS A 190 24.06 4.97 26.18
C HIS A 190 24.47 3.85 27.15
N PRO A 191 25.69 3.29 27.02
CA PRO A 191 26.10 2.11 27.81
C PRO A 191 26.17 2.37 29.31
N LYS A 192 26.50 3.61 29.71
CA LYS A 192 26.64 4.01 31.13
C LYS A 192 25.38 4.60 31.76
N LYS A 193 24.25 4.71 31.00
CA LYS A 193 23.00 5.29 31.49
C LYS A 193 22.01 4.22 31.95
N SER A 194 21.24 4.50 33.02
CA SER A 194 20.16 3.62 33.45
C SER A 194 19.03 3.58 32.42
N TRP A 195 18.26 2.49 32.41
CA TRP A 195 17.09 2.39 31.53
C TRP A 195 16.04 3.46 31.85
N LYS A 196 15.86 3.82 33.12
CA LYS A 196 14.97 4.90 33.56
C LYS A 196 15.36 6.25 32.90
N TRP A 197 16.65 6.57 32.86
CA TRP A 197 17.15 7.77 32.19
C TRP A 197 16.86 7.73 30.67
N ILE A 198 17.12 6.59 30.01
CA ILE A 198 16.89 6.40 28.57
C ILE A 198 15.40 6.59 28.25
N THR A 199 14.50 5.98 29.03
CA THR A 199 13.05 6.07 28.81
C THR A 199 12.53 7.49 28.98
N ASN A 200 12.94 8.18 30.05
CA ASN A 200 12.52 9.56 30.29
C ASN A 200 12.97 10.52 29.16
N ARG A 201 14.13 10.25 28.57
CA ARG A 201 14.68 11.07 27.49
C ARG A 201 13.99 10.82 26.15
N TYR A 202 13.79 9.55 25.77
CA TYR A 202 13.44 9.16 24.40
C TYR A 202 12.00 8.65 24.23
N PHE A 203 11.30 8.28 25.28
CA PHE A 203 9.94 7.78 25.15
C PHE A 203 8.92 8.85 25.58
N LYS A 204 7.99 9.13 24.67
CA LYS A 204 6.95 10.14 24.86
C LYS A 204 5.58 9.58 24.44
N PRO A 205 4.48 10.21 24.86
CA PRO A 205 3.16 9.87 24.35
C PRO A 205 3.06 9.96 22.84
N ASP A 206 2.19 9.17 22.25
CA ASP A 206 1.88 9.25 20.82
C ASP A 206 1.30 10.63 20.48
N LYS A 207 1.96 11.34 19.55
CA LYS A 207 1.52 12.64 19.05
C LYS A 207 0.48 12.54 17.94
N THR A 208 0.32 11.35 17.35
CA THR A 208 -0.58 11.14 16.20
C THR A 208 -2.02 10.84 16.59
N GLY A 209 -2.26 10.54 17.88
CA GLY A 209 -3.57 10.16 18.39
C GLY A 209 -4.02 8.74 17.99
N GLN A 210 -3.16 7.95 17.33
CA GLN A 210 -3.45 6.58 16.92
C GLN A 210 -3.44 5.59 18.09
N SER A 211 -2.81 5.98 19.20
CA SER A 211 -2.67 5.11 20.36
C SER A 211 -2.61 5.91 21.67
N LYS A 212 -3.13 5.33 22.75
CA LYS A 212 -2.98 5.88 24.11
C LYS A 212 -1.60 5.55 24.74
N SER A 213 -0.69 4.95 23.97
CA SER A 213 0.63 4.55 24.47
C SER A 213 1.47 5.76 24.83
N LYS A 214 2.02 5.75 26.02
CA LYS A 214 3.00 6.75 26.51
C LYS A 214 4.45 6.38 26.15
N TRP A 215 4.66 5.22 25.51
CA TRP A 215 5.97 4.61 25.23
C TRP A 215 6.29 4.56 23.74
N ILE A 216 6.36 5.74 23.11
CA ILE A 216 6.74 5.84 21.71
C ILE A 216 8.12 6.47 21.61
N LEU A 217 9.06 5.75 20.97
CA LEU A 217 10.40 6.30 20.72
C LEU A 217 10.27 7.61 19.94
N THR A 218 10.83 8.66 20.51
CA THR A 218 10.74 10.03 19.98
C THR A 218 12.14 10.64 19.96
N ASP A 219 12.50 11.23 18.84
CA ASP A 219 13.72 12.02 18.76
C ASP A 219 13.53 13.35 19.53
N PRO A 220 14.36 13.66 20.53
CA PRO A 220 14.23 14.89 21.31
C PRO A 220 14.42 16.18 20.50
N ILE A 221 15.17 16.09 19.40
CA ILE A 221 15.52 17.27 18.56
C ILE A 221 14.41 17.55 17.56
N SER A 222 14.07 16.58 16.69
CA SER A 222 13.08 16.76 15.63
C SER A 222 11.65 16.49 16.09
N GLY A 223 11.45 15.83 17.23
CA GLY A 223 10.15 15.37 17.68
C GLY A 223 9.57 14.21 16.86
N SER A 224 10.33 13.68 15.91
CA SER A 224 9.92 12.53 15.08
C SER A 224 9.69 11.28 15.92
N GLN A 225 8.67 10.49 15.58
CA GLN A 225 8.28 9.30 16.34
C GLN A 225 8.39 8.03 15.51
N LEU A 226 8.83 6.95 16.14
CA LEU A 226 8.84 5.62 15.55
C LEU A 226 7.40 5.13 15.37
N LYS A 227 7.05 4.74 14.16
CA LYS A 227 5.74 4.20 13.82
C LYS A 227 5.61 2.74 14.24
N LYS A 228 4.38 2.28 14.46
CA LYS A 228 4.06 0.87 14.71
C LYS A 228 3.21 0.31 13.57
N MET A 229 3.50 -0.92 13.14
CA MET A 229 2.67 -1.61 12.15
C MET A 229 1.25 -1.82 12.67
N ALA A 230 1.09 -2.11 13.96
CA ALA A 230 -0.21 -2.33 14.60
C ALA A 230 -1.16 -1.13 14.52
N TRP A 231 -0.68 0.07 14.20
CA TRP A 231 -1.53 1.23 13.95
C TRP A 231 -2.21 1.18 12.58
N THR A 232 -1.65 0.42 11.65
CA THR A 232 -2.25 0.26 10.31
C THR A 232 -3.51 -0.60 10.40
N PRO A 233 -4.66 -0.11 9.96
CA PRO A 233 -5.87 -0.91 9.90
C PRO A 233 -5.75 -2.01 8.84
N ILE A 234 -6.44 -3.13 9.06
CA ILE A 234 -6.57 -4.18 8.05
C ILE A 234 -7.67 -3.77 7.08
N GLU A 235 -7.33 -3.64 5.80
CA GLU A 235 -8.23 -3.21 4.73
C GLU A 235 -8.29 -4.29 3.65
N ARG A 236 -9.45 -4.89 3.46
CA ARG A 236 -9.64 -5.86 2.39
C ARG A 236 -9.77 -5.16 1.05
N HIS A 237 -9.04 -5.63 0.05
CA HIS A 237 -9.24 -5.19 -1.31
C HIS A 237 -10.67 -5.45 -1.78
N VAL A 238 -11.25 -4.47 -2.46
CA VAL A 238 -12.49 -4.64 -3.20
C VAL A 238 -12.09 -5.03 -4.63
N PRO A 239 -12.43 -6.25 -5.09
CA PRO A 239 -12.08 -6.68 -6.44
C PRO A 239 -12.63 -5.71 -7.49
N ILE A 240 -11.87 -5.52 -8.56
CA ILE A 240 -12.36 -4.86 -9.77
C ILE A 240 -13.23 -5.88 -10.52
N ILE A 241 -14.29 -5.40 -11.16
CA ILE A 241 -15.12 -6.25 -12.01
C ILE A 241 -14.23 -6.78 -13.15
N TYR A 242 -14.27 -8.09 -13.39
CA TYR A 242 -13.51 -8.73 -14.45
C TYR A 242 -13.78 -8.04 -15.81
N ASN A 243 -12.77 -7.90 -16.63
CA ASN A 243 -12.75 -7.13 -17.88
C ASN A 243 -12.87 -5.60 -17.76
N TYR A 244 -13.00 -5.05 -16.55
CA TYR A 244 -12.95 -3.61 -16.38
C TYR A 244 -11.50 -3.14 -16.30
N SER A 245 -11.15 -2.21 -17.17
CA SER A 245 -9.81 -1.62 -17.21
C SER A 245 -9.88 -0.12 -16.91
N PRO A 246 -8.99 0.43 -16.08
CA PRO A 246 -8.91 1.86 -15.83
C PRO A 246 -8.53 2.67 -17.08
N PHE A 247 -8.01 2.00 -18.12
CA PHE A 247 -7.69 2.62 -19.40
C PHE A 247 -8.90 2.74 -20.34
N ASN A 248 -10.03 2.06 -20.04
CA ASN A 248 -11.25 2.20 -20.81
C ASN A 248 -11.98 3.49 -20.42
N LYS A 249 -12.09 4.43 -21.35
CA LYS A 249 -12.72 5.74 -21.14
C LYS A 249 -14.19 5.64 -20.70
N GLU A 250 -14.91 4.63 -21.17
CA GLU A 250 -16.32 4.40 -20.80
C GLU A 250 -16.49 4.03 -19.31
N LEU A 251 -15.43 3.50 -18.68
CA LEU A 251 -15.43 3.03 -17.29
C LEU A 251 -14.90 4.07 -16.29
N ILE A 252 -14.54 5.28 -16.74
CA ILE A 252 -14.04 6.35 -15.86
C ILE A 252 -15.01 6.57 -14.68
N GLY A 253 -16.30 6.67 -14.94
CA GLY A 253 -17.31 6.87 -13.88
C GLY A 253 -17.41 5.71 -12.88
N TYR A 254 -17.11 4.48 -13.30
CA TYR A 254 -17.03 3.33 -12.39
C TYR A 254 -15.83 3.46 -11.44
N PHE A 255 -14.65 3.79 -11.96
CA PHE A 255 -13.44 3.93 -11.16
C PHE A 255 -13.52 5.12 -10.23
N GLU A 256 -14.02 6.27 -10.68
CA GLU A 256 -14.25 7.44 -9.81
C GLU A 256 -15.19 7.13 -8.64
N LYS A 257 -16.32 6.45 -8.87
CA LYS A 257 -17.24 6.03 -7.80
C LYS A 257 -16.58 5.07 -6.82
N ARG A 258 -15.73 4.18 -7.31
CA ARG A 258 -14.96 3.25 -6.49
C ARG A 258 -13.97 3.98 -5.60
N ASP A 259 -13.20 4.91 -6.17
CA ASP A 259 -12.20 5.71 -5.45
C ASP A 259 -12.87 6.59 -4.38
N ILE A 260 -14.00 7.23 -4.70
CA ILE A 260 -14.79 8.00 -3.74
C ILE A 260 -15.28 7.12 -2.58
N LYS A 261 -15.78 5.92 -2.89
CA LYS A 261 -16.25 4.97 -1.86
C LYS A 261 -15.12 4.52 -0.94
N GLU A 262 -13.96 4.25 -1.50
CA GLU A 262 -12.77 3.86 -0.74
C GLU A 262 -12.25 5.03 0.10
N PHE A 263 -12.19 6.24 -0.46
CA PHE A 263 -11.84 7.45 0.26
C PHE A 263 -12.76 7.68 1.47
N ASN A 264 -14.08 7.58 1.27
CA ASN A 264 -15.05 7.78 2.35
C ASN A 264 -14.90 6.71 3.46
N ARG A 265 -14.58 5.47 3.13
CA ARG A 265 -14.33 4.42 4.11
C ARG A 265 -13.09 4.70 4.97
N ASN A 266 -12.06 5.29 4.38
CA ASN A 266 -10.73 5.47 5.00
C ASN A 266 -10.55 6.85 5.64
N ASN A 267 -11.55 7.75 5.53
CA ASN A 267 -11.46 9.09 6.07
C ASN A 267 -12.60 9.42 7.04
N VAL A 268 -12.27 10.24 8.04
CA VAL A 268 -13.25 10.74 9.03
C VAL A 268 -14.25 11.70 8.40
N ALA A 269 -15.42 11.83 9.00
CA ALA A 269 -16.58 12.55 8.43
C ALA A 269 -16.26 13.99 7.98
N TYR A 270 -15.45 14.73 8.70
CA TYR A 270 -15.12 16.10 8.30
C TYR A 270 -14.31 16.16 6.99
N ARG A 271 -13.38 15.20 6.77
CA ARG A 271 -12.61 15.09 5.51
C ARG A 271 -13.50 14.69 4.34
N GLN A 272 -14.45 13.78 4.57
CA GLN A 272 -15.44 13.41 3.56
C GLN A 272 -16.29 14.63 3.13
N LYS A 273 -16.74 15.45 4.09
CA LYS A 273 -17.49 16.69 3.80
C LYS A 273 -16.65 17.69 3.00
N LEU A 274 -15.37 17.88 3.36
CA LEU A 274 -14.47 18.76 2.61
C LEU A 274 -14.25 18.24 1.18
N ALA A 275 -13.95 16.96 1.01
CA ALA A 275 -13.78 16.34 -0.30
C ALA A 275 -15.00 16.50 -1.19
N LYS A 276 -16.21 16.25 -0.64
CA LYS A 276 -17.49 16.44 -1.36
C LYS A 276 -17.68 17.91 -1.79
N LYS A 277 -17.42 18.87 -0.90
CA LYS A 277 -17.50 20.32 -1.19
C LYS A 277 -16.53 20.71 -2.33
N GLN A 278 -15.38 20.08 -2.42
CA GLN A 278 -14.34 20.31 -3.43
C GLN A 278 -14.55 19.49 -4.71
N LYS A 279 -15.69 18.77 -4.85
CA LYS A 279 -15.96 17.84 -5.97
C LYS A 279 -14.82 16.80 -6.13
N HIS A 280 -14.24 16.36 -5.02
CA HIS A 280 -13.15 15.38 -4.93
C HIS A 280 -11.87 15.80 -5.68
N LYS A 281 -11.63 17.12 -5.83
CA LYS A 281 -10.44 17.67 -6.49
C LYS A 281 -9.64 18.55 -5.53
N CYS A 282 -8.32 18.53 -5.68
CA CYS A 282 -7.42 19.45 -4.98
C CYS A 282 -7.66 20.89 -5.47
N PRO A 283 -7.96 21.85 -4.61
CA PRO A 283 -8.19 23.24 -5.04
C PRO A 283 -6.93 23.93 -5.61
N LEU A 284 -5.75 23.38 -5.36
CA LEU A 284 -4.48 23.94 -5.80
C LEU A 284 -4.04 23.43 -7.18
N CYS A 285 -4.14 22.13 -7.46
CA CYS A 285 -3.71 21.54 -8.73
C CYS A 285 -4.86 20.96 -9.57
N THR A 286 -6.08 20.97 -9.09
CA THR A 286 -7.30 20.44 -9.76
C THR A 286 -7.35 18.92 -10.01
N HIS A 287 -6.28 18.18 -9.70
CA HIS A 287 -6.28 16.71 -9.81
C HIS A 287 -7.12 16.06 -8.70
N SER A 288 -7.46 14.80 -8.90
CA SER A 288 -8.23 14.00 -7.94
C SER A 288 -7.52 13.92 -6.58
N ILE A 289 -8.28 14.01 -5.48
CA ILE A 289 -7.80 13.76 -4.12
C ILE A 289 -8.25 12.39 -3.60
N VAL A 290 -8.90 11.58 -4.42
CA VAL A 290 -9.45 10.29 -4.04
C VAL A 290 -8.80 9.11 -4.75
N ASP A 291 -7.81 9.37 -5.60
CA ASP A 291 -7.06 8.37 -6.35
C ASP A 291 -5.90 7.73 -5.57
N PHE A 292 -5.73 8.11 -4.31
CA PHE A 292 -4.68 7.61 -3.39
C PHE A 292 -3.25 7.78 -3.90
N SER A 293 -3.03 8.67 -4.86
CA SER A 293 -1.71 8.94 -5.42
C SER A 293 -0.71 9.48 -4.40
N GLU A 294 -1.19 10.22 -3.39
CA GLU A 294 -0.40 10.72 -2.27
C GLU A 294 -1.24 11.04 -1.02
N GLU A 295 -0.55 11.28 0.10
CA GLU A 295 -1.21 11.71 1.34
C GLU A 295 -1.85 13.10 1.17
N LEU A 296 -2.97 13.29 1.87
CA LEU A 296 -3.69 14.55 1.87
C LEU A 296 -3.50 15.30 3.17
N GLU A 297 -3.33 16.62 3.04
CA GLU A 297 -3.26 17.56 4.16
C GLU A 297 -4.52 18.40 4.26
N THR A 298 -4.90 18.74 5.51
CA THR A 298 -5.97 19.70 5.77
C THR A 298 -5.34 21.10 5.87
N HIS A 299 -5.53 21.91 4.85
CA HIS A 299 -4.96 23.24 4.74
C HIS A 299 -5.96 24.31 5.17
N HIS A 300 -5.48 25.29 5.95
CA HIS A 300 -6.24 26.49 6.31
C HIS A 300 -6.01 27.57 5.26
N LYS A 301 -7.07 28.04 4.60
CA LYS A 301 -6.98 29.15 3.62
C LYS A 301 -6.42 30.42 4.24
N ILE A 302 -6.93 30.77 5.42
CA ILE A 302 -6.37 31.77 6.32
C ILE A 302 -5.61 30.99 7.40
N PRO A 303 -4.28 31.15 7.50
CA PRO A 303 -3.47 30.44 8.49
C PRO A 303 -3.91 30.72 9.94
N LYS A 304 -3.79 29.74 10.83
CA LYS A 304 -4.11 29.90 12.26
C LYS A 304 -3.36 31.04 12.91
N ILE A 305 -2.11 31.26 12.54
CA ILE A 305 -1.27 32.37 13.03
C ILE A 305 -1.86 33.76 12.68
N LYS A 306 -2.80 33.81 11.72
CA LYS A 306 -3.51 35.03 11.29
C LYS A 306 -4.98 35.02 11.73
N GLY A 307 -5.34 34.25 12.76
CA GLY A 307 -6.70 34.16 13.26
C GLY A 307 -7.64 33.25 12.45
N GLY A 308 -7.09 32.43 11.55
CA GLY A 308 -7.89 31.49 10.76
C GLY A 308 -8.61 30.46 11.63
N SER A 309 -9.93 30.32 11.41
CA SER A 309 -10.79 29.38 12.15
C SER A 309 -10.67 27.95 11.65
N ASN A 310 -11.14 26.97 12.45
CA ASN A 310 -11.28 25.57 12.05
C ASN A 310 -12.63 25.28 11.34
N GLU A 311 -13.38 26.28 10.96
CA GLU A 311 -14.63 26.11 10.23
C GLU A 311 -14.41 25.57 8.82
N TYR A 312 -15.40 24.82 8.32
CA TYR A 312 -15.33 24.22 6.97
C TYR A 312 -15.09 25.22 5.84
N ARG A 313 -15.53 26.48 6.00
CA ARG A 313 -15.27 27.55 5.02
C ARG A 313 -13.80 27.91 4.89
N ASN A 314 -13.04 27.78 5.98
CA ASN A 314 -11.60 28.07 6.03
C ASN A 314 -10.73 26.83 5.75
N LEU A 315 -11.30 25.63 5.74
CA LEU A 315 -10.58 24.37 5.54
C LEU A 315 -10.71 23.87 4.11
N GLN A 316 -9.65 23.24 3.62
CA GLN A 316 -9.63 22.51 2.35
C GLN A 316 -8.65 21.33 2.41
N LEU A 317 -8.95 20.26 1.64
CA LEU A 317 -8.05 19.14 1.47
C LEU A 317 -7.17 19.36 0.25
N VAL A 318 -5.87 19.20 0.42
CA VAL A 318 -4.88 19.36 -0.64
C VAL A 318 -3.89 18.21 -0.61
N HIS A 319 -3.23 17.91 -1.71
CA HIS A 319 -2.12 16.97 -1.73
C HIS A 319 -0.97 17.50 -0.87
N ASN A 320 -0.25 16.60 -0.21
CA ASN A 320 0.89 16.99 0.62
C ASN A 320 1.94 17.76 -0.19
N SER A 321 2.25 17.31 -1.40
CA SER A 321 3.17 18.00 -2.30
C SER A 321 2.67 19.41 -2.67
N CYS A 322 1.37 19.57 -2.96
CA CYS A 322 0.76 20.88 -3.21
C CYS A 322 0.82 21.79 -1.99
N HIS A 323 0.61 21.23 -0.79
CA HIS A 323 0.70 21.96 0.48
C HIS A 323 2.10 22.50 0.71
N ILE A 324 3.13 21.67 0.53
CA ILE A 324 4.54 22.06 0.67
C ILE A 324 4.91 23.14 -0.34
N LEU A 325 4.56 22.96 -1.62
CA LEU A 325 4.85 23.93 -2.67
C LEU A 325 4.09 25.25 -2.47
N TYR A 326 2.83 25.17 -2.03
CA TYR A 326 2.06 26.36 -1.70
C TYR A 326 2.74 27.20 -0.61
N HIS A 327 3.22 26.56 0.49
CA HIS A 327 3.88 27.27 1.57
C HIS A 327 5.31 27.76 1.25
N ARG A 328 5.96 27.21 0.22
CA ARG A 328 7.17 27.79 -0.36
C ARG A 328 6.89 29.09 -1.10
N LEU A 329 5.77 29.15 -1.85
CA LEU A 329 5.36 30.37 -2.58
C LEU A 329 4.75 31.41 -1.64
N PHE A 330 4.00 30.98 -0.64
CA PHE A 330 3.25 31.82 0.31
C PHE A 330 3.50 31.35 1.74
N PRO A 331 4.59 31.81 2.39
CA PRO A 331 4.87 31.45 3.77
C PRO A 331 3.73 31.85 4.71
N ALA A 332 3.42 31.06 5.72
CA ALA A 332 2.29 31.27 6.63
C ALA A 332 2.37 32.64 7.39
N LYS A 333 3.57 33.14 7.62
CA LYS A 333 3.83 34.48 8.21
C LYS A 333 3.78 35.62 7.19
N GLY A 334 3.86 35.32 5.88
CA GLY A 334 3.81 36.31 4.78
C GLY A 334 2.41 36.88 4.55
N PRO A 335 2.20 37.84 3.62
CA PRO A 335 0.88 38.36 3.29
C PRO A 335 -0.07 37.29 2.79
N ILE A 336 -1.38 37.49 2.95
CA ILE A 336 -2.39 36.60 2.36
C ILE A 336 -2.34 36.84 0.84
N PRO A 337 -2.16 35.79 0.03
CA PRO A 337 -2.07 35.93 -1.42
C PRO A 337 -3.37 36.45 -2.03
N THR A 338 -3.23 37.34 -3.01
CA THR A 338 -4.36 37.86 -3.81
C THR A 338 -4.90 36.75 -4.75
N ASP A 339 -6.12 36.90 -5.24
CA ASP A 339 -6.72 35.97 -6.20
C ASP A 339 -5.88 35.80 -7.48
N LYS A 340 -5.26 36.87 -7.97
CA LYS A 340 -4.34 36.83 -9.13
C LYS A 340 -3.10 35.97 -8.84
N GLN A 341 -2.51 36.09 -7.66
CA GLN A 341 -1.38 35.28 -7.21
C GLN A 341 -1.79 33.79 -7.02
N LEU A 342 -2.96 33.55 -6.45
CA LEU A 342 -3.51 32.19 -6.30
C LEU A 342 -3.76 31.54 -7.67
N LEU A 343 -4.26 32.27 -8.66
CA LEU A 343 -4.48 31.76 -10.00
C LEU A 343 -3.15 31.39 -10.70
N ALA A 344 -2.13 32.24 -10.57
CA ALA A 344 -0.80 31.95 -11.10
C ALA A 344 -0.17 30.71 -10.43
N ALA A 345 -0.26 30.61 -9.09
CA ALA A 345 0.20 29.46 -8.34
C ALA A 345 -0.52 28.16 -8.75
N ARG A 346 -1.83 28.19 -8.99
CA ARG A 346 -2.59 27.04 -9.49
C ARG A 346 -2.07 26.52 -10.83
N LYS A 347 -1.80 27.42 -11.79
CA LYS A 347 -1.21 27.04 -13.08
C LYS A 347 0.15 26.36 -12.91
N TYR A 348 1.00 26.89 -12.03
CA TYR A 348 2.30 26.30 -11.71
C TYR A 348 2.15 24.92 -11.05
N LEU A 349 1.30 24.79 -10.02
CA LEU A 349 1.05 23.55 -9.30
C LEU A 349 0.43 22.48 -10.20
N TYR A 350 -0.49 22.85 -11.09
CA TYR A 350 -1.05 21.95 -12.08
C TYR A 350 0.04 21.33 -12.96
N LYS A 351 0.92 22.16 -13.54
CA LYS A 351 2.02 21.70 -14.38
C LYS A 351 3.00 20.80 -13.61
N SER A 352 3.33 21.14 -12.36
CA SER A 352 4.25 20.34 -11.53
C SER A 352 3.72 18.97 -11.16
N GLN A 353 2.40 18.74 -11.22
CA GLN A 353 1.75 17.48 -10.87
C GLN A 353 1.45 16.58 -12.08
N ILE A 354 1.48 17.12 -13.31
CA ILE A 354 1.17 16.33 -14.52
C ILE A 354 2.04 15.05 -14.61
N GLY A 355 3.34 15.17 -14.34
CA GLY A 355 4.25 14.01 -14.39
C GLY A 355 4.03 12.98 -13.27
N ARG A 356 3.53 13.39 -12.11
CA ARG A 356 3.33 12.49 -10.95
C ARG A 356 2.06 11.66 -11.06
N HIS A 357 0.95 12.26 -11.50
CA HIS A 357 -0.34 11.56 -11.62
C HIS A 357 -0.42 10.60 -12.81
N HIS A 358 0.41 10.79 -13.84
CA HIS A 358 0.51 9.80 -14.93
C HIS A 358 1.26 8.53 -14.51
N ILE A 359 2.26 8.63 -13.63
CA ILE A 359 3.07 7.47 -13.20
C ILE A 359 2.27 6.55 -12.26
N THR A 360 1.42 7.10 -11.39
CA THR A 360 0.65 6.30 -10.43
C THR A 360 -0.53 5.55 -11.07
N LYS A 361 -1.09 6.03 -12.18
CA LYS A 361 -2.13 5.30 -12.94
C LYS A 361 -1.56 4.15 -13.79
N THR A 362 -0.27 4.16 -14.05
CA THR A 362 0.42 3.11 -14.83
C THR A 362 1.04 2.01 -13.96
N LEU A 363 1.09 2.16 -12.64
CA LEU A 363 1.76 1.22 -11.73
C LEU A 363 0.82 0.62 -10.67
N GLY A 364 -0.48 0.85 -10.76
CA GLY A 364 -1.50 0.28 -9.85
C GLY A 364 -2.31 -0.83 -10.49
#